data_6890b9c604aa5a4208796e2ce03c01b2
#
_entry.id   6890b9c604aa5a4208796e2ce03c01b2
#
_cell.length_a   1.000
_cell.length_b   1.000
_cell.length_c   1.000
_cell.angle_alpha   90.00
_cell.angle_beta   90.00
_cell.angle_gamma   90.00
#
_symmetry.space_group_name_H-M   'P 1'
#
loop_
_entity.id
_entity.type
_entity.pdbx_description
1 polymer ?
#
loop_
_entity_poly.entity_id
_entity_poly.type
_entity_poly.pdbx_seq_one_letter_code
_entity_poly.pdbx_strand_id
1 'polypeptide(L)'
;MTYEELKTTEINQLIVQTDLLKLAKECLSIVDSSTMKDKEITMLIESAIRDLERVEVDVKGHIEDNLVKNTIIIYVKAHFGDGDIDKRTEYLKRYKNNLRELQFSEEYQKKEVDSNAWC
;
A
#
# COMPACT_ATOMS: atom_id res chain seq x y z
N MET A 1 3.61 -24.65 1.74
CA MET A 1 3.18 -23.25 1.79
C MET A 1 2.65 -22.82 0.42
N THR A 2 1.48 -22.22 0.39
CA THR A 2 0.88 -21.78 -0.85
C THR A 2 1.48 -20.47 -1.32
N TYR A 3 1.24 -20.10 -2.58
CA TYR A 3 1.67 -18.81 -3.11
C TYR A 3 1.10 -17.65 -2.28
N GLU A 4 -0.17 -17.76 -1.88
CA GLU A 4 -0.82 -16.73 -1.08
C GLU A 4 -0.16 -16.56 0.29
N GLU A 5 0.22 -17.64 0.92
CA GLU A 5 0.89 -17.60 2.22
C GLU A 5 2.26 -16.96 2.12
N LEU A 6 3.02 -17.30 1.07
CA LEU A 6 4.33 -16.69 0.82
C LEU A 6 4.19 -15.20 0.57
N LYS A 7 3.20 -14.81 -0.22
CA LYS A 7 2.96 -13.41 -0.55
C LYS A 7 2.59 -12.61 0.70
N THR A 8 1.73 -13.17 1.54
CA THR A 8 1.33 -12.53 2.80
C THR A 8 2.54 -12.33 3.71
N THR A 9 3.42 -13.32 3.80
CA THR A 9 4.63 -13.23 4.60
C THR A 9 5.55 -12.12 4.10
N GLU A 10 5.76 -12.04 2.79
CA GLU A 10 6.60 -10.99 2.20
C GLU A 10 6.03 -9.60 2.48
N ILE A 11 4.73 -9.43 2.33
CA ILE A 11 4.08 -8.15 2.57
C ILE A 11 4.19 -7.75 4.05
N ASN A 12 3.98 -8.70 4.96
CA ASN A 12 4.10 -8.42 6.38
C ASN A 12 5.51 -8.01 6.76
N GLN A 13 6.53 -8.67 6.19
CA GLN A 13 7.91 -8.28 6.40
C GLN A 13 8.18 -6.87 5.90
N LEU A 14 7.64 -6.53 4.74
CA LEU A 14 7.78 -5.20 4.18
C LEU A 14 7.15 -4.14 5.07
N ILE A 15 5.97 -4.41 5.61
CA ILE A 15 5.29 -3.49 6.52
C ILE A 15 6.13 -3.24 7.77
N VAL A 16 6.68 -4.30 8.35
CA VAL A 16 7.51 -4.19 9.56
C VAL A 16 8.78 -3.39 9.28
N GLN A 17 9.46 -3.67 8.18
CA GLN A 17 10.72 -3.03 7.84
C GLN A 17 10.59 -1.55 7.54
N THR A 18 9.43 -1.11 7.08
CA THR A 18 9.23 0.26 6.61
C THR A 18 8.41 1.12 7.56
N ASP A 19 8.02 0.58 8.71
CA ASP A 19 7.19 1.29 9.70
C ASP A 19 5.89 1.84 9.13
N LEU A 20 5.33 1.17 8.13
CA LEU A 20 4.08 1.61 7.51
C LEU A 20 2.93 1.63 8.51
N LEU A 21 2.90 0.70 9.45
CA LEU A 21 1.88 0.69 10.49
C LEU A 21 1.94 1.96 11.32
N LYS A 22 3.13 2.35 11.75
CA LYS A 22 3.33 3.57 12.54
C LYS A 22 2.90 4.80 11.76
N LEU A 23 3.30 4.87 10.50
CA LEU A 23 2.93 5.98 9.63
C LEU A 23 1.41 6.08 9.45
N ALA A 24 0.76 4.93 9.22
CA ALA A 24 -0.69 4.90 9.07
C ALA A 24 -1.39 5.37 10.34
N LYS A 25 -0.92 4.92 11.50
CA LYS A 25 -1.48 5.34 12.79
C LYS A 25 -1.35 6.85 12.99
N GLU A 26 -0.20 7.41 12.65
CA GLU A 26 0.00 8.85 12.73
C GLU A 26 -0.98 9.60 11.83
N CYS A 27 -1.16 9.12 10.61
CA CYS A 27 -2.07 9.75 9.65
C CYS A 27 -3.55 9.61 10.05
N LEU A 28 -3.87 8.59 10.85
CA LEU A 28 -5.21 8.38 11.36
C LEU A 28 -5.43 9.04 12.73
N SER A 29 -4.41 9.73 13.24
CA SER A 29 -4.42 10.35 14.56
C SER A 29 -4.60 9.34 15.69
N ILE A 30 -4.04 8.16 15.53
CA ILE A 30 -4.05 7.11 16.54
C ILE A 30 -2.72 7.14 17.30
N VAL A 31 -2.78 7.12 18.62
CA VAL A 31 -1.60 7.11 19.47
C VAL A 31 -0.82 5.81 19.22
N ASP A 32 0.50 5.92 19.06
CA ASP A 32 1.36 4.78 18.74
C ASP A 32 1.25 3.66 19.79
N SER A 33 1.05 4.00 21.04
CA SER A 33 0.91 3.01 22.13
C SER A 33 -0.43 2.26 22.09
N SER A 34 -1.42 2.75 21.36
CA SER A 34 -2.70 2.06 21.22
C SER A 34 -2.58 0.96 20.17
N THR A 35 -2.88 -0.27 20.56
CA THR A 35 -2.75 -1.42 19.66
C THR A 35 -4.09 -2.00 19.25
N MET A 36 -5.19 -1.40 19.67
CA MET A 36 -6.54 -1.95 19.44
C MET A 36 -6.89 -2.10 17.96
N LYS A 37 -6.40 -1.20 17.12
CA LYS A 37 -6.71 -1.20 15.69
C LYS A 37 -5.55 -1.65 14.82
N ASP A 38 -4.46 -2.08 15.41
CA ASP A 38 -3.26 -2.45 14.65
C ASP A 38 -3.55 -3.53 13.60
N LYS A 39 -4.31 -4.55 13.99
CA LYS A 39 -4.62 -5.64 13.07
C LYS A 39 -5.45 -5.16 11.88
N GLU A 40 -6.46 -4.35 12.14
CA GLU A 40 -7.30 -3.79 11.07
C GLU A 40 -6.47 -2.94 10.12
N ILE A 41 -5.63 -2.07 10.68
CA ILE A 41 -4.78 -1.18 9.88
C ILE A 41 -3.78 -1.98 9.06
N THR A 42 -3.15 -2.99 9.67
CA THR A 42 -2.20 -3.86 8.96
C THR A 42 -2.88 -4.57 7.79
N MET A 43 -4.09 -5.07 7.98
CA MET A 43 -4.83 -5.71 6.91
C MET A 43 -5.15 -4.76 5.76
N LEU A 44 -5.46 -3.51 6.09
CA LEU A 44 -5.72 -2.50 5.06
C LEU A 44 -4.45 -2.14 4.29
N ILE A 45 -3.32 -2.02 4.99
CA ILE A 45 -2.03 -1.78 4.33
C ILE A 45 -1.70 -2.94 3.38
N GLU A 46 -1.88 -4.16 3.85
CA GLU A 46 -1.65 -5.35 3.04
C GLU A 46 -2.52 -5.34 1.78
N SER A 47 -3.80 -5.00 1.94
CA SER A 47 -4.72 -4.91 0.81
C SER A 47 -4.30 -3.85 -0.19
N ALA A 48 -3.83 -2.71 0.29
CA ALA A 48 -3.35 -1.65 -0.58
C ALA A 48 -2.12 -2.09 -1.38
N ILE A 49 -1.18 -2.77 -0.72
CA ILE A 49 0.02 -3.27 -1.39
C ILE A 49 -0.35 -4.29 -2.46
N ARG A 50 -1.28 -5.20 -2.15
CA ARG A 50 -1.73 -6.19 -3.13
C ARG A 50 -2.42 -5.55 -4.33
N ASP A 51 -3.18 -4.48 -4.08
CA ASP A 51 -3.85 -3.76 -5.15
C ASP A 51 -2.85 -3.10 -6.09
N LEU A 52 -1.81 -2.48 -5.53
CA LEU A 52 -0.73 -1.89 -6.33
C LEU A 52 0.00 -2.95 -7.15
N GLU A 53 0.30 -4.08 -6.54
CA GLU A 53 0.98 -5.15 -7.25
C GLU A 53 0.13 -5.75 -8.37
N ARG A 54 -1.19 -5.73 -8.19
CA ARG A 54 -2.11 -6.23 -9.22
C ARG A 54 -2.01 -5.42 -10.49
N VAL A 55 -1.70 -4.13 -10.39
CA VAL A 55 -1.50 -3.28 -11.57
C VAL A 55 -0.01 -3.14 -11.92
N GLU A 56 0.78 -4.10 -11.48
CA GLU A 56 2.19 -4.24 -11.85
C GLU A 56 3.12 -3.16 -11.30
N VAL A 57 2.74 -2.52 -10.21
CA VAL A 57 3.62 -1.57 -9.52
C VAL A 57 4.62 -2.36 -8.66
N ASP A 58 5.90 -2.03 -8.79
CA ASP A 58 6.96 -2.64 -7.98
C ASP A 58 7.00 -1.95 -6.60
N VAL A 59 6.12 -2.38 -5.70
CA VAL A 59 6.00 -1.78 -4.37
C VAL A 59 7.29 -1.97 -3.57
N LYS A 60 7.85 -3.17 -3.60
CA LYS A 60 9.06 -3.45 -2.83
C LYS A 60 10.23 -2.57 -3.25
N GLY A 61 10.38 -2.33 -4.56
CA GLY A 61 11.45 -1.51 -5.08
C GLY A 61 11.27 -0.02 -4.83
N HIS A 62 10.03 0.42 -4.54
CA HIS A 62 9.72 1.84 -4.38
C HIS A 62 9.01 2.16 -3.07
N ILE A 63 9.17 1.31 -2.05
CA ILE A 63 8.43 1.47 -0.80
C ILE A 63 8.78 2.75 -0.05
N GLU A 64 9.96 3.30 -0.30
CA GLU A 64 10.37 4.56 0.33
C GLU A 64 9.95 5.79 -0.48
N ASP A 65 9.39 5.59 -1.66
CA ASP A 65 8.91 6.67 -2.50
C ASP A 65 7.63 7.27 -1.91
N ASN A 66 7.58 8.60 -1.86
CA ASN A 66 6.45 9.29 -1.25
C ASN A 66 5.12 9.02 -1.96
N LEU A 67 5.12 8.90 -3.28
CA LEU A 67 3.88 8.63 -4.01
C LEU A 67 3.33 7.25 -3.67
N VAL A 68 4.21 6.24 -3.58
CA VAL A 68 3.81 4.88 -3.19
C VAL A 68 3.27 4.88 -1.77
N LYS A 69 4.00 5.49 -0.83
CA LYS A 69 3.55 5.57 0.57
C LYS A 69 2.22 6.30 0.69
N ASN A 70 2.09 7.45 0.04
CA ASN A 70 0.85 8.22 0.10
C ASN A 70 -0.32 7.45 -0.47
N THR A 71 -0.11 6.69 -1.54
CA THR A 71 -1.16 5.88 -2.13
C THR A 71 -1.64 4.82 -1.15
N ILE A 72 -0.72 4.15 -0.48
CA ILE A 72 -1.06 3.16 0.54
C ILE A 72 -1.84 3.81 1.68
N ILE A 73 -1.37 4.94 2.19
CA ILE A 73 -2.01 5.61 3.31
C ILE A 73 -3.40 6.13 2.93
N ILE A 74 -3.57 6.66 1.74
CA ILE A 74 -4.89 7.12 1.28
C ILE A 74 -5.86 5.95 1.19
N TYR A 75 -5.41 4.79 0.75
CA TYR A 75 -6.23 3.58 0.75
C TYR A 75 -6.70 3.25 2.17
N VAL A 76 -5.78 3.28 3.13
CA VAL A 76 -6.11 3.01 4.53
C VAL A 76 -7.14 4.03 5.04
N LYS A 77 -6.94 5.30 4.77
CA LYS A 77 -7.87 6.34 5.19
C LYS A 77 -9.26 6.15 4.58
N ALA A 78 -9.31 5.71 3.33
CA ALA A 78 -10.57 5.51 2.63
C ALA A 78 -11.39 4.34 3.21
N HIS A 79 -10.71 3.37 3.81
CA HIS A 79 -11.36 2.13 4.24
C HIS A 79 -11.40 1.94 5.76
N PHE A 80 -10.71 2.76 6.51
CA PHE A 80 -10.63 2.60 7.96
C PHE A 80 -11.85 3.19 8.67
N GLY A 81 -12.47 2.39 9.53
CA GLY A 81 -13.54 2.84 10.41
C GLY A 81 -14.81 3.27 9.69
N ASP A 82 -15.65 4.00 10.41
CA ASP A 82 -16.95 4.48 9.92
C ASP A 82 -16.87 5.98 9.61
N GLY A 83 -16.03 6.33 8.65
CA GLY A 83 -15.80 7.73 8.34
C GLY A 83 -16.94 8.41 7.59
N ASP A 84 -16.81 9.71 7.48
CA ASP A 84 -17.70 10.57 6.70
C ASP A 84 -17.69 10.09 5.23
N ILE A 85 -18.86 9.89 4.67
CA ILE A 85 -19.03 9.41 3.29
C ILE A 85 -18.36 10.35 2.29
N ASP A 86 -18.50 11.66 2.48
CA ASP A 86 -17.92 12.63 1.56
C ASP A 86 -16.40 12.59 1.58
N LYS A 87 -15.80 12.48 2.76
CA LYS A 87 -14.34 12.34 2.88
C LYS A 87 -13.86 11.03 2.31
N ARG A 88 -14.59 9.95 2.56
CA ARG A 88 -14.25 8.64 2.03
C ARG A 88 -14.26 8.65 0.51
N THR A 89 -15.29 9.26 -0.09
CA THR A 89 -15.41 9.39 -1.54
C THR A 89 -14.22 10.17 -2.10
N GLU A 90 -13.82 11.24 -1.42
CA GLU A 90 -12.67 12.03 -1.83
C GLU A 90 -11.37 11.23 -1.77
N TYR A 91 -11.16 10.46 -0.69
CA TYR A 91 -9.98 9.62 -0.56
C TYR A 91 -9.94 8.54 -1.64
N LEU A 92 -11.08 7.93 -1.94
CA LEU A 92 -11.14 6.91 -3.00
C LEU A 92 -10.79 7.51 -4.36
N LYS A 93 -11.25 8.71 -4.63
CA LYS A 93 -10.94 9.41 -5.87
C LYS A 93 -9.44 9.71 -5.97
N ARG A 94 -8.83 10.19 -4.89
CA ARG A 94 -7.39 10.43 -4.85
C ARG A 94 -6.62 9.14 -5.03
N TYR A 95 -7.07 8.08 -4.38
CA TYR A 95 -6.44 6.78 -4.50
C TYR A 95 -6.42 6.31 -5.94
N LYS A 96 -7.55 6.40 -6.63
CA LYS A 96 -7.63 5.99 -8.03
C LYS A 96 -6.73 6.82 -8.93
N ASN A 97 -6.64 8.12 -8.66
CA ASN A 97 -5.75 8.98 -9.43
C ASN A 97 -4.29 8.61 -9.22
N ASN A 98 -3.88 8.37 -7.97
CA ASN A 98 -2.52 7.96 -7.66
C ASN A 98 -2.20 6.59 -8.25
N LEU A 99 -3.15 5.67 -8.17
CA LEU A 99 -2.98 4.32 -8.71
C LEU A 99 -2.74 4.39 -10.22
N ARG A 100 -3.52 5.22 -10.91
CA ARG A 100 -3.37 5.41 -12.36
C ARG A 100 -2.00 6.01 -12.70
N GLU A 101 -1.56 6.99 -11.93
CA GLU A 101 -0.26 7.60 -12.13
C GLU A 101 0.86 6.58 -11.98
N LEU A 102 0.79 5.76 -10.94
CA LEU A 102 1.77 4.70 -10.71
C LEU A 102 1.70 3.63 -11.82
N GLN A 103 0.49 3.27 -12.22
CA GLN A 103 0.27 2.22 -13.21
C GLN A 103 0.88 2.58 -14.57
N PHE A 104 0.78 3.83 -14.97
CA PHE A 104 1.22 4.27 -16.28
C PHE A 104 2.61 4.89 -16.30
N SER A 105 3.31 4.87 -15.17
CA SER A 105 4.68 5.35 -15.10
C SER A 105 5.65 4.18 -15.18
N GLU A 106 6.52 4.19 -16.16
CA GLU A 106 7.52 3.13 -16.34
C GLU A 106 8.44 3.02 -15.12
N GLU A 107 8.69 4.14 -14.46
CA GLU A 107 9.54 4.18 -13.28
C GLU A 107 9.08 3.23 -12.18
N TYR A 108 7.76 3.10 -12.01
CA TYR A 108 7.18 2.31 -10.93
C TYR A 108 6.78 0.89 -11.33
N GLN A 109 6.88 0.55 -12.61
CA GLN A 109 6.44 -0.75 -13.08
C GLN A 109 7.47 -1.83 -12.79
N LYS A 110 6.98 -3.05 -12.57
CA LYS A 110 7.85 -4.21 -12.40
C LYS A 110 8.59 -4.46 -13.70
N LYS A 111 9.90 -4.66 -13.60
CA LYS A 111 10.73 -4.99 -14.75
C LYS A 111 10.84 -6.50 -14.87
N GLU A 112 10.62 -7.01 -16.06
CA GLU A 112 10.81 -8.40 -16.34
C GLU A 112 12.31 -8.68 -16.48
N VAL A 113 12.81 -9.59 -15.66
CA VAL A 113 14.25 -9.85 -15.60
C VAL A 113 14.75 -10.45 -16.91
N ASP A 114 14.02 -11.42 -17.42
CA ASP A 114 14.44 -12.17 -18.60
C ASP A 114 14.13 -11.48 -19.91
N SER A 115 13.13 -10.61 -19.91
CA SER A 115 12.76 -9.89 -21.14
C SER A 115 13.90 -9.04 -21.67
N ASN A 116 14.85 -8.71 -20.83
CA ASN A 116 15.97 -7.86 -21.17
C ASN A 116 17.22 -8.60 -21.50
N ALA A 117 17.23 -9.89 -21.24
CA ALA A 117 18.44 -10.69 -21.38
C ALA A 117 18.93 -10.75 -22.83
N TRP A 118 18.00 -10.64 -23.76
CA TRP A 118 18.32 -10.75 -25.17
C TRP A 118 18.32 -9.40 -25.88
N CYS A 119 18.08 -8.37 -25.16
CA CYS A 119 18.11 -7.02 -25.72
C CYS A 119 19.50 -6.45 -25.75
#